data_85097440ad9fbc4271a86168c65cab5c
#
_entry.id   85097440ad9fbc4271a86168c65cab5c
#
_cell.length_a   1.000
_cell.length_b   1.000
_cell.length_c   1.000
_cell.angle_alpha   90.00
_cell.angle_beta   90.00
_cell.angle_gamma   90.00
#
_symmetry.space_group_name_H-M   'P 1'
#
loop_
_entity.id
_entity.type
_entity.pdbx_description
1 polymer ?
#
loop_
_entity_poly.entity_id
_entity_poly.type
_entity_poly.pdbx_seq_one_letter_code
_entity_poly.pdbx_strand_id
1 'polypeptide(L)'
;MLLENKIAIVTGGTRGIGLATVEAFLREGATVILTGSRQETAEKAVAALKEKDPNAKVAGIAPNLSDLASVEEAFQKVAQEYGRIDVLVNNAGMSDSTPFDKYDEATFEKVMDLNVKGVFTCARAVTPIMQAQGSGVILNTSSMVSRYGQPSGIAYPTSKFAVNGFTLSLARELGKHGIRVNAVAPGITDTDMMRAVPEQVITALSAQIPLGRIGKPEEVANAFVFLASEMASYITGVVLSVDGLART
;
A
#
# COMPACT_ATOMS: atom_id res chain seq x y z
N MET A 1 8.50 -10.15 -18.09
CA MET A 1 7.61 -9.66 -17.01
C MET A 1 8.34 -9.80 -15.68
N LEU A 2 8.32 -8.75 -14.86
CA LEU A 2 9.09 -8.72 -13.61
C LEU A 2 8.46 -9.51 -12.46
N LEU A 3 7.16 -9.79 -12.53
CA LEU A 3 6.40 -10.47 -11.48
C LEU A 3 5.67 -11.73 -12.00
N GLU A 4 6.20 -12.32 -13.06
CA GLU A 4 5.60 -13.51 -13.66
C GLU A 4 5.46 -14.66 -12.64
N ASN A 5 4.28 -15.25 -12.58
CA ASN A 5 3.90 -16.32 -11.64
C ASN A 5 3.98 -15.95 -10.13
N LYS A 6 4.10 -14.68 -9.79
CA LYS A 6 4.01 -14.22 -8.40
C LYS A 6 2.54 -14.07 -7.98
N ILE A 7 2.24 -14.44 -6.75
CA ILE A 7 0.95 -14.24 -6.10
C ILE A 7 1.08 -13.02 -5.19
N ALA A 8 0.31 -11.97 -5.47
CA ALA A 8 0.40 -10.71 -4.75
C ALA A 8 -0.93 -10.34 -4.09
N ILE A 9 -0.90 -9.90 -2.84
CA ILE A 9 -2.04 -9.27 -2.16
C ILE A 9 -1.79 -7.77 -2.12
N VAL A 10 -2.80 -6.98 -2.57
CA VAL A 10 -2.75 -5.51 -2.51
C VAL A 10 -3.94 -5.02 -1.69
N THR A 11 -3.66 -4.51 -0.48
CA THR A 11 -4.73 -3.96 0.36
C THR A 11 -5.16 -2.57 -0.13
N GLY A 12 -6.49 -2.31 -0.10
CA GLY A 12 -7.04 -1.07 -0.65
C GLY A 12 -6.85 -0.95 -2.16
N GLY A 13 -6.90 -2.08 -2.89
CA GLY A 13 -6.65 -2.18 -4.33
C GLY A 13 -7.80 -1.72 -5.24
N THR A 14 -8.84 -1.08 -4.70
CA THR A 14 -10.06 -0.74 -5.46
C THR A 14 -10.02 0.64 -6.13
N ARG A 15 -9.07 1.51 -5.77
CA ARG A 15 -8.93 2.88 -6.31
C ARG A 15 -7.52 3.45 -6.07
N GLY A 16 -7.23 4.59 -6.68
CA GLY A 16 -6.02 5.38 -6.46
C GLY A 16 -4.72 4.58 -6.65
N ILE A 17 -3.75 4.80 -5.77
CA ILE A 17 -2.43 4.12 -5.81
C ILE A 17 -2.58 2.60 -5.74
N GLY A 18 -3.52 2.09 -4.92
CA GLY A 18 -3.75 0.66 -4.79
C GLY A 18 -4.20 0.03 -6.11
N LEU A 19 -5.17 0.63 -6.79
CA LEU A 19 -5.65 0.14 -8.09
C LEU A 19 -4.55 0.23 -9.15
N ALA A 20 -3.82 1.34 -9.23
CA ALA A 20 -2.69 1.48 -10.14
C ALA A 20 -1.61 0.40 -9.87
N THR A 21 -1.38 0.03 -8.59
CA THR A 21 -0.47 -1.06 -8.22
C THR A 21 -1.01 -2.41 -8.70
N VAL A 22 -2.31 -2.67 -8.53
CA VAL A 22 -2.95 -3.89 -9.07
C VAL A 22 -2.76 -3.98 -10.58
N GLU A 23 -3.08 -2.91 -11.34
CA GLU A 23 -2.92 -2.86 -12.79
C GLU A 23 -1.46 -3.05 -13.22
N ALA A 24 -0.51 -2.43 -12.52
CA ALA A 24 0.92 -2.60 -12.80
C ALA A 24 1.40 -4.04 -12.54
N PHE A 25 0.97 -4.66 -11.44
CA PHE A 25 1.34 -6.03 -11.09
C PHE A 25 0.77 -7.04 -12.08
N LEU A 26 -0.49 -6.86 -12.51
CA LEU A 26 -1.13 -7.68 -13.55
C LEU A 26 -0.35 -7.57 -14.88
N ARG A 27 0.00 -6.36 -15.29
CA ARG A 27 0.82 -6.11 -16.50
C ARG A 27 2.18 -6.79 -16.44
N GLU A 28 2.75 -6.94 -15.24
CA GLU A 28 4.02 -7.62 -15.01
C GLU A 28 3.87 -9.13 -14.75
N GLY A 29 2.68 -9.70 -14.98
CA GLY A 29 2.44 -11.15 -14.99
C GLY A 29 2.07 -11.76 -13.65
N ALA A 30 1.82 -10.96 -12.62
CA ALA A 30 1.36 -11.46 -11.32
C ALA A 30 -0.11 -11.91 -11.36
N THR A 31 -0.47 -12.83 -10.48
CA THR A 31 -1.86 -13.01 -10.03
C THR A 31 -2.06 -12.09 -8.83
N VAL A 32 -3.10 -11.27 -8.86
CA VAL A 32 -3.32 -10.24 -7.83
C VAL A 32 -4.62 -10.46 -7.08
N ILE A 33 -4.55 -10.52 -5.78
CA ILE A 33 -5.70 -10.52 -4.87
C ILE A 33 -5.82 -9.11 -4.29
N LEU A 34 -6.81 -8.34 -4.72
CA LEU A 34 -7.05 -7.01 -4.18
C LEU A 34 -7.99 -7.06 -2.98
N THR A 35 -7.82 -6.14 -2.01
CA THR A 35 -8.83 -5.99 -0.96
C THR A 35 -9.65 -4.71 -1.14
N GLY A 36 -10.96 -4.83 -0.90
CA GLY A 36 -11.90 -3.73 -0.74
C GLY A 36 -12.30 -3.54 0.73
N SER A 37 -12.91 -2.42 1.06
CA SER A 37 -13.52 -2.20 2.38
C SER A 37 -14.82 -2.99 2.58
N ARG A 38 -15.43 -3.45 1.49
CA ARG A 38 -16.61 -4.32 1.42
C ARG A 38 -16.45 -5.24 0.22
N GLN A 39 -17.07 -6.42 0.29
CA GLN A 39 -17.00 -7.41 -0.78
C GLN A 39 -17.51 -6.84 -2.11
N GLU A 40 -18.62 -6.11 -2.10
CA GLU A 40 -19.17 -5.44 -3.29
C GLU A 40 -18.15 -4.51 -3.98
N THR A 41 -17.38 -3.74 -3.19
CA THR A 41 -16.37 -2.82 -3.78
C THR A 41 -15.18 -3.56 -4.37
N ALA A 42 -14.79 -4.68 -3.79
CA ALA A 42 -13.76 -5.55 -4.34
C ALA A 42 -14.21 -6.21 -5.65
N GLU A 43 -15.43 -6.76 -5.67
CA GLU A 43 -16.01 -7.39 -6.86
C GLU A 43 -16.19 -6.40 -8.01
N LYS A 44 -16.66 -5.18 -7.73
CA LYS A 44 -16.77 -4.12 -8.74
C LYS A 44 -15.41 -3.76 -9.35
N ALA A 45 -14.36 -3.66 -8.55
CA ALA A 45 -13.02 -3.40 -9.05
C ALA A 45 -12.49 -4.55 -9.90
N VAL A 46 -12.70 -5.80 -9.47
CA VAL A 46 -12.34 -7.00 -10.25
C VAL A 46 -13.07 -7.03 -11.59
N ALA A 47 -14.39 -6.76 -11.60
CA ALA A 47 -15.18 -6.73 -12.82
C ALA A 47 -14.64 -5.68 -13.82
N ALA A 48 -14.34 -4.46 -13.35
CA ALA A 48 -13.79 -3.40 -14.17
C ALA A 48 -12.39 -3.76 -14.75
N LEU A 49 -11.55 -4.45 -13.98
CA LEU A 49 -10.26 -4.93 -14.46
C LEU A 49 -10.40 -6.01 -15.52
N LYS A 50 -11.34 -6.95 -15.33
CA LYS A 50 -11.63 -8.02 -16.32
C LYS A 50 -12.35 -7.51 -17.56
N GLU A 51 -13.08 -6.41 -17.48
CA GLU A 51 -13.63 -5.74 -18.65
C GLU A 51 -12.52 -5.16 -19.55
N LYS A 52 -11.45 -4.59 -18.93
CA LYS A 52 -10.26 -4.09 -19.65
C LYS A 52 -9.40 -5.24 -20.23
N ASP A 53 -9.22 -6.30 -19.45
CA ASP A 53 -8.47 -7.50 -19.85
C ASP A 53 -9.18 -8.76 -19.32
N PRO A 54 -9.92 -9.48 -20.19
CA PRO A 54 -10.62 -10.71 -19.80
C PRO A 54 -9.71 -11.82 -19.24
N ASN A 55 -8.40 -11.77 -19.52
CA ASN A 55 -7.41 -12.73 -19.04
C ASN A 55 -6.71 -12.28 -17.73
N ALA A 56 -7.10 -11.14 -17.17
CA ALA A 56 -6.52 -10.63 -15.93
C ALA A 56 -6.67 -11.65 -14.79
N LYS A 57 -5.54 -12.08 -14.23
CA LYS A 57 -5.48 -13.00 -13.10
C LYS A 57 -5.73 -12.25 -11.80
N VAL A 58 -6.99 -11.83 -11.57
CA VAL A 58 -7.36 -10.99 -10.44
C VAL A 58 -8.55 -11.55 -9.68
N ALA A 59 -8.49 -11.48 -8.34
CA ALA A 59 -9.56 -11.81 -7.41
C ALA A 59 -9.73 -10.70 -6.37
N GLY A 60 -10.90 -10.65 -5.72
CA GLY A 60 -11.23 -9.65 -4.71
C GLY A 60 -11.72 -10.26 -3.40
N ILE A 61 -11.22 -9.75 -2.29
CA ILE A 61 -11.62 -10.14 -0.92
C ILE A 61 -11.86 -8.88 -0.07
N ALA A 62 -12.52 -9.02 1.07
CA ALA A 62 -12.80 -7.88 1.94
C ALA A 62 -12.68 -8.23 3.44
N PRO A 63 -11.51 -8.66 3.93
CA PRO A 63 -11.31 -8.88 5.36
C PRO A 63 -11.34 -7.56 6.12
N ASN A 64 -11.74 -7.61 7.40
CA ASN A 64 -11.51 -6.49 8.31
C ASN A 64 -10.01 -6.39 8.62
N LEU A 65 -9.32 -5.41 8.02
CA LEU A 65 -7.86 -5.30 8.16
C LEU A 65 -7.41 -4.96 9.58
N SER A 66 -8.29 -4.43 10.45
CA SER A 66 -7.98 -4.16 11.85
C SER A 66 -8.25 -5.36 12.78
N ASP A 67 -8.71 -6.48 12.23
CA ASP A 67 -8.97 -7.73 12.94
C ASP A 67 -8.04 -8.84 12.43
N LEU A 68 -7.12 -9.27 13.29
CA LEU A 68 -6.12 -10.27 12.94
C LEU A 68 -6.76 -11.59 12.49
N ALA A 69 -7.79 -12.08 13.18
CA ALA A 69 -8.43 -13.36 12.86
C ALA A 69 -9.08 -13.30 11.45
N SER A 70 -9.76 -12.19 11.15
CA SER A 70 -10.34 -11.96 9.81
C SER A 70 -9.29 -11.97 8.71
N VAL A 71 -8.13 -11.36 8.94
CA VAL A 71 -7.03 -11.30 7.96
C VAL A 71 -6.35 -12.66 7.82
N GLU A 72 -6.07 -13.35 8.93
CA GLU A 72 -5.46 -14.70 8.92
C GLU A 72 -6.34 -15.68 8.14
N GLU A 73 -7.65 -15.73 8.41
CA GLU A 73 -8.57 -16.57 7.65
C GLU A 73 -8.55 -16.27 6.16
N ALA A 74 -8.61 -14.99 5.78
CA ALA A 74 -8.62 -14.58 4.39
C ALA A 74 -7.30 -14.93 3.68
N PHE A 75 -6.14 -14.67 4.30
CA PHE A 75 -4.84 -14.95 3.69
C PHE A 75 -4.52 -16.45 3.64
N GLN A 76 -4.98 -17.23 4.61
CA GLN A 76 -4.90 -18.68 4.56
C GLN A 76 -5.70 -19.28 3.41
N LYS A 77 -6.91 -18.76 3.12
CA LYS A 77 -7.69 -19.16 1.95
C LYS A 77 -6.94 -18.85 0.65
N VAL A 78 -6.33 -17.67 0.54
CA VAL A 78 -5.48 -17.31 -0.61
C VAL A 78 -4.30 -18.28 -0.74
N ALA A 79 -3.60 -18.58 0.35
CA ALA A 79 -2.47 -19.51 0.32
C ALA A 79 -2.89 -20.95 -0.06
N GLN A 80 -4.07 -21.38 0.37
CA GLN A 80 -4.62 -22.70 -0.01
C GLN A 80 -5.01 -22.75 -1.49
N GLU A 81 -5.62 -21.70 -2.03
CA GLU A 81 -6.08 -21.63 -3.41
C GLU A 81 -4.92 -21.50 -4.41
N TYR A 82 -3.93 -20.65 -4.11
CA TYR A 82 -2.83 -20.34 -5.02
C TYR A 82 -1.51 -21.03 -4.66
N GLY A 83 -1.45 -21.76 -3.53
CA GLY A 83 -0.28 -22.49 -3.07
C GLY A 83 0.79 -21.64 -2.39
N ARG A 84 0.72 -20.30 -2.53
CA ARG A 84 1.74 -19.35 -2.02
C ARG A 84 1.23 -17.91 -1.94
N ILE A 85 1.97 -17.06 -1.23
CA ILE A 85 1.84 -15.60 -1.30
C ILE A 85 3.25 -15.02 -1.39
N ASP A 86 3.60 -14.40 -2.51
CA ASP A 86 4.95 -13.84 -2.76
C ASP A 86 5.10 -12.41 -2.32
N VAL A 87 4.05 -11.61 -2.52
CA VAL A 87 4.09 -10.16 -2.26
C VAL A 87 2.85 -9.73 -1.47
N LEU A 88 3.07 -8.99 -0.40
CA LEU A 88 2.03 -8.23 0.29
C LEU A 88 2.30 -6.73 0.10
N VAL A 89 1.33 -5.99 -0.43
CA VAL A 89 1.33 -4.53 -0.47
C VAL A 89 0.31 -3.99 0.52
N ASN A 90 0.77 -3.49 1.65
CA ASN A 90 -0.02 -2.76 2.63
C ASN A 90 -0.25 -1.33 2.14
N ASN A 91 -1.31 -1.13 1.36
CA ASN A 91 -1.64 0.18 0.80
C ASN A 91 -2.94 0.76 1.39
N ALA A 92 -3.84 -0.06 1.93
CA ALA A 92 -5.05 0.44 2.58
C ALA A 92 -4.71 1.47 3.65
N GLY A 93 -5.41 2.59 3.62
CA GLY A 93 -5.21 3.67 4.57
C GLY A 93 -6.19 4.81 4.35
N MET A 94 -6.22 5.69 5.31
CA MET A 94 -7.00 6.92 5.26
C MET A 94 -6.14 8.11 5.69
N SER A 95 -6.41 9.26 5.10
CA SER A 95 -5.87 10.54 5.52
C SER A 95 -6.89 11.31 6.34
N ASP A 96 -6.41 12.29 7.07
CA ASP A 96 -7.21 13.22 7.83
C ASP A 96 -6.53 14.59 7.82
N SER A 97 -7.31 15.66 7.90
CA SER A 97 -6.84 17.04 7.90
C SER A 97 -7.53 17.90 8.98
N THR A 98 -8.14 17.27 9.98
CA THR A 98 -8.80 17.97 11.08
C THR A 98 -7.77 18.76 11.89
N PRO A 99 -7.96 20.07 12.15
CA PRO A 99 -7.09 20.85 13.03
C PRO A 99 -7.08 20.29 14.45
N PHE A 100 -5.92 20.45 15.15
CA PHE A 100 -5.70 19.79 16.43
C PHE A 100 -6.68 20.25 17.54
N ASP A 101 -7.08 21.50 17.54
CA ASP A 101 -8.08 22.06 18.47
C ASP A 101 -9.50 21.48 18.31
N LYS A 102 -9.75 20.82 17.18
CA LYS A 102 -11.03 20.14 16.86
C LYS A 102 -10.88 18.62 16.73
N TYR A 103 -9.69 18.10 17.07
CA TYR A 103 -9.37 16.69 16.89
C TYR A 103 -9.96 15.85 18.03
N ASP A 104 -10.80 14.89 17.73
CA ASP A 104 -11.33 13.95 18.71
C ASP A 104 -10.55 12.62 18.73
N GLU A 105 -10.65 11.92 19.87
CA GLU A 105 -9.98 10.64 20.10
C GLU A 105 -10.43 9.56 19.10
N ALA A 106 -11.71 9.52 18.76
CA ALA A 106 -12.26 8.51 17.85
C ALA A 106 -11.69 8.65 16.43
N THR A 107 -11.48 9.88 15.95
CA THR A 107 -10.81 10.13 14.67
C THR A 107 -9.35 9.68 14.73
N PHE A 108 -8.64 9.95 15.83
CA PHE A 108 -7.26 9.48 16.01
C PHE A 108 -7.19 7.95 15.98
N GLU A 109 -8.01 7.27 16.78
CA GLU A 109 -8.07 5.82 16.86
C GLU A 109 -8.39 5.18 15.49
N LYS A 110 -9.37 5.72 14.78
CA LYS A 110 -9.77 5.21 13.46
C LYS A 110 -8.62 5.27 12.44
N VAL A 111 -7.85 6.35 12.43
CA VAL A 111 -6.68 6.48 11.55
C VAL A 111 -5.59 5.48 11.95
N MET A 112 -5.30 5.38 13.25
CA MET A 112 -4.26 4.46 13.76
C MET A 112 -4.66 2.99 13.55
N ASP A 113 -5.91 2.65 13.76
CA ASP A 113 -6.44 1.30 13.55
C ASP A 113 -6.25 0.84 12.09
N LEU A 114 -6.60 1.67 11.11
CA LEU A 114 -6.44 1.27 9.73
C LEU A 114 -4.97 1.36 9.27
N ASN A 115 -4.32 2.51 9.55
CA ASN A 115 -3.01 2.80 8.95
C ASN A 115 -1.84 2.09 9.64
N VAL A 116 -1.98 1.72 10.92
CA VAL A 116 -0.91 1.07 11.70
C VAL A 116 -1.29 -0.36 12.07
N LYS A 117 -2.41 -0.56 12.78
CA LYS A 117 -2.87 -1.89 13.16
C LYS A 117 -3.19 -2.74 11.93
N GLY A 118 -3.82 -2.17 10.89
CA GLY A 118 -4.08 -2.88 9.65
C GLY A 118 -2.79 -3.35 8.93
N VAL A 119 -1.73 -2.54 8.94
CA VAL A 119 -0.42 -2.95 8.43
C VAL A 119 0.18 -4.08 9.25
N PHE A 120 0.09 -3.98 10.58
CA PHE A 120 0.56 -5.03 11.50
C PHE A 120 -0.19 -6.35 11.28
N THR A 121 -1.52 -6.34 11.25
CA THR A 121 -2.34 -7.57 11.11
C THR A 121 -2.07 -8.27 9.79
N CYS A 122 -1.98 -7.53 8.68
CA CYS A 122 -1.66 -8.10 7.37
C CYS A 122 -0.24 -8.69 7.34
N ALA A 123 0.76 -7.95 7.84
CA ALA A 123 2.13 -8.46 7.93
C ALA A 123 2.22 -9.70 8.84
N ARG A 124 1.51 -9.68 9.98
CA ARG A 124 1.47 -10.82 10.92
C ARG A 124 0.84 -12.05 10.29
N ALA A 125 -0.24 -11.90 9.54
CA ALA A 125 -0.94 -13.01 8.88
C ALA A 125 -0.12 -13.64 7.75
N VAL A 126 0.60 -12.83 6.94
CA VAL A 126 1.39 -13.34 5.81
C VAL A 126 2.72 -13.94 6.24
N THR A 127 3.31 -13.49 7.34
CA THR A 127 4.66 -13.89 7.78
C THR A 127 4.84 -15.40 7.91
N PRO A 128 3.95 -16.18 8.57
CA PRO A 128 4.12 -17.64 8.67
C PRO A 128 4.13 -18.32 7.30
N ILE A 129 3.32 -17.84 6.36
CA ILE A 129 3.23 -18.36 4.99
C ILE A 129 4.56 -18.11 4.27
N MET A 130 5.07 -16.88 4.29
CA MET A 130 6.34 -16.52 3.66
C MET A 130 7.55 -17.21 4.34
N GLN A 131 7.53 -17.39 5.66
CA GLN A 131 8.56 -18.15 6.38
C GLN A 131 8.61 -19.62 5.95
N ALA A 132 7.45 -20.27 5.80
CA ALA A 132 7.37 -21.63 5.29
C ALA A 132 7.85 -21.75 3.84
N GLN A 133 7.69 -20.69 3.03
CA GLN A 133 8.21 -20.60 1.67
C GLN A 133 9.73 -20.34 1.60
N GLY A 134 10.32 -19.80 2.68
CA GLY A 134 11.71 -19.31 2.69
C GLY A 134 11.93 -18.04 1.85
N SER A 135 10.86 -17.36 1.44
CA SER A 135 10.92 -16.16 0.62
C SER A 135 9.64 -15.34 0.71
N GLY A 136 9.74 -14.03 0.52
CA GLY A 136 8.60 -13.14 0.47
C GLY A 136 8.98 -11.67 0.38
N VAL A 137 8.02 -10.83 0.01
CA VAL A 137 8.21 -9.37 -0.04
C VAL A 137 7.01 -8.68 0.62
N ILE A 138 7.26 -7.87 1.63
CA ILE A 138 6.26 -7.01 2.27
C ILE A 138 6.57 -5.55 1.92
N LEU A 139 5.62 -4.86 1.33
CA LEU A 139 5.74 -3.47 0.91
C LEU A 139 4.67 -2.62 1.61
N ASN A 140 5.09 -1.56 2.27
CA ASN A 140 4.20 -0.68 3.01
C ASN A 140 4.06 0.67 2.33
N THR A 141 2.85 1.23 2.30
CA THR A 141 2.60 2.58 1.82
C THR A 141 2.80 3.56 2.97
N SER A 142 3.92 4.25 2.95
CA SER A 142 4.22 5.40 3.82
C SER A 142 3.69 6.71 3.18
N SER A 143 4.34 7.82 3.38
CA SER A 143 4.03 9.11 2.77
C SER A 143 5.21 10.08 2.99
N MET A 144 5.31 11.13 2.18
CA MET A 144 6.24 12.23 2.42
C MET A 144 6.02 12.88 3.81
N VAL A 145 4.77 12.91 4.30
CA VAL A 145 4.44 13.46 5.64
C VAL A 145 5.06 12.65 6.78
N SER A 146 5.55 11.44 6.54
CA SER A 146 6.33 10.67 7.51
C SER A 146 7.75 11.20 7.73
N ARG A 147 8.12 12.29 7.07
CA ARG A 147 9.41 12.96 7.21
C ARG A 147 9.27 14.41 7.65
N TYR A 148 8.24 15.09 7.18
CA TYR A 148 8.07 16.53 7.36
C TYR A 148 6.86 16.90 8.22
N GLY A 149 5.97 15.93 8.53
CA GLY A 149 4.68 16.21 9.14
C GLY A 149 3.71 16.83 8.14
N GLN A 150 2.64 17.41 8.66
CA GLN A 150 1.68 18.24 7.90
C GLN A 150 1.05 19.27 8.85
N PRO A 151 0.50 20.37 8.33
CA PRO A 151 -0.01 21.47 9.15
C PRO A 151 -1.28 21.14 9.93
N SER A 152 -2.04 20.11 9.56
CA SER A 152 -3.27 19.67 10.22
C SER A 152 -3.50 18.17 10.04
N GLY A 153 -4.33 17.51 10.89
CA GLY A 153 -4.59 16.07 10.82
C GLY A 153 -3.44 15.25 11.38
N ILE A 154 -3.16 15.40 12.66
CA ILE A 154 -1.99 14.85 13.36
C ILE A 154 -1.88 13.31 13.29
N ALA A 155 -3.00 12.58 13.26
CA ALA A 155 -2.97 11.11 13.26
C ALA A 155 -2.38 10.56 11.97
N TYR A 156 -2.63 11.19 10.82
CA TYR A 156 -2.12 10.69 9.54
C TYR A 156 -0.58 10.68 9.48
N PRO A 157 0.14 11.82 9.67
CA PRO A 157 1.61 11.78 9.70
C PRO A 157 2.12 10.87 10.80
N THR A 158 1.54 10.89 12.01
CA THR A 158 1.92 9.99 13.11
C THR A 158 1.86 8.52 12.66
N SER A 159 0.78 8.10 12.00
CA SER A 159 0.64 6.76 11.48
C SER A 159 1.72 6.42 10.45
N LYS A 160 2.11 7.38 9.59
CA LYS A 160 3.12 7.15 8.54
C LYS A 160 4.55 7.12 9.09
N PHE A 161 4.85 7.86 10.16
CA PHE A 161 6.09 7.66 10.93
C PHE A 161 6.13 6.27 11.59
N ALA A 162 5.01 5.81 12.15
CA ALA A 162 4.91 4.47 12.74
C ALA A 162 5.15 3.37 11.69
N VAL A 163 4.60 3.51 10.47
CA VAL A 163 4.84 2.58 9.35
C VAL A 163 6.31 2.53 8.96
N ASN A 164 7.04 3.66 8.99
CA ASN A 164 8.49 3.66 8.72
C ASN A 164 9.24 2.85 9.78
N GLY A 165 8.97 3.10 11.06
CA GLY A 165 9.58 2.35 12.17
C GLY A 165 9.27 0.85 12.11
N PHE A 166 8.00 0.51 11.82
CA PHE A 166 7.55 -0.86 11.60
C PHE A 166 8.32 -1.54 10.45
N THR A 167 8.45 -0.85 9.30
CA THR A 167 9.18 -1.36 8.13
C THR A 167 10.62 -1.70 8.46
N LEU A 168 11.34 -0.79 9.13
CA LEU A 168 12.74 -0.97 9.50
C LEU A 168 12.94 -2.14 10.48
N SER A 169 12.08 -2.23 11.50
CA SER A 169 12.17 -3.27 12.52
C SER A 169 11.85 -4.64 11.93
N LEU A 170 10.76 -4.73 11.15
CA LEU A 170 10.34 -6.00 10.56
C LEU A 170 11.34 -6.50 9.50
N ALA A 171 11.99 -5.59 8.75
CA ALA A 171 13.04 -5.95 7.80
C ALA A 171 14.24 -6.63 8.50
N ARG A 172 14.64 -6.14 9.67
CA ARG A 172 15.71 -6.73 10.48
C ARG A 172 15.34 -8.12 11.01
N GLU A 173 14.11 -8.28 11.44
CA GLU A 173 13.63 -9.53 12.03
C GLU A 173 13.45 -10.64 10.97
N LEU A 174 12.86 -10.29 9.82
CA LEU A 174 12.47 -11.25 8.80
C LEU A 174 13.56 -11.54 7.75
N GLY A 175 14.61 -10.74 7.66
CA GLY A 175 15.67 -10.91 6.66
C GLY A 175 16.33 -12.30 6.68
N LYS A 176 16.54 -12.88 7.86
CA LYS A 176 17.08 -14.24 8.02
C LYS A 176 16.18 -15.35 7.44
N HIS A 177 14.92 -15.05 7.15
CA HIS A 177 13.95 -15.96 6.53
C HIS A 177 13.80 -15.73 5.02
N GLY A 178 14.67 -14.91 4.39
CA GLY A 178 14.57 -14.58 2.98
C GLY A 178 13.41 -13.63 2.65
N ILE A 179 12.87 -12.91 3.64
CA ILE A 179 11.75 -11.98 3.47
C ILE A 179 12.28 -10.55 3.47
N ARG A 180 11.99 -9.80 2.40
CA ARG A 180 12.32 -8.38 2.29
C ARG A 180 11.13 -7.53 2.74
N VAL A 181 11.40 -6.45 3.46
CA VAL A 181 10.37 -5.51 3.92
C VAL A 181 10.81 -4.09 3.60
N ASN A 182 10.03 -3.38 2.77
CA ASN A 182 10.32 -2.01 2.36
C ASN A 182 9.06 -1.15 2.40
N ALA A 183 9.24 0.16 2.30
CA ALA A 183 8.14 1.10 2.16
C ALA A 183 8.34 2.00 0.95
N VAL A 184 7.23 2.43 0.34
CA VAL A 184 7.18 3.53 -0.62
C VAL A 184 6.55 4.72 0.07
N ALA A 185 7.14 5.90 -0.05
CA ALA A 185 6.65 7.15 0.50
C ALA A 185 6.22 8.10 -0.65
N PRO A 186 4.94 8.05 -1.06
CA PRO A 186 4.44 8.94 -2.09
C PRO A 186 4.42 10.40 -1.64
N GLY A 187 4.65 11.30 -2.58
CA GLY A 187 4.31 12.72 -2.46
C GLY A 187 2.85 12.99 -2.80
N ILE A 188 2.57 14.22 -3.19
CA ILE A 188 1.24 14.62 -3.68
C ILE A 188 0.99 13.88 -4.98
N THR A 189 -0.04 13.03 -4.98
CA THR A 189 -0.34 12.12 -6.10
C THR A 189 -1.77 12.35 -6.59
N ASP A 190 -1.97 12.42 -7.91
CA ASP A 190 -3.27 12.60 -8.57
C ASP A 190 -4.17 11.38 -8.35
N THR A 191 -4.91 11.40 -7.26
CA THR A 191 -5.90 10.38 -6.92
C THR A 191 -7.30 11.03 -6.88
N ASP A 192 -8.34 10.23 -6.76
CA ASP A 192 -9.72 10.73 -6.63
C ASP A 192 -9.85 11.75 -5.48
N MET A 193 -9.03 11.65 -4.46
CA MET A 193 -8.98 12.59 -3.33
C MET A 193 -8.48 13.97 -3.80
N MET A 194 -7.52 14.03 -4.70
CA MET A 194 -6.99 15.28 -5.25
C MET A 194 -7.90 15.92 -6.30
N ARG A 195 -8.74 15.14 -6.98
CA ARG A 195 -9.71 15.69 -7.96
C ARG A 195 -10.81 16.54 -7.33
N ALA A 196 -11.02 16.40 -6.02
CA ALA A 196 -11.93 17.27 -5.25
C ALA A 196 -11.27 18.60 -4.83
N VAL A 197 -9.96 18.78 -5.04
CA VAL A 197 -9.22 19.99 -4.69
C VAL A 197 -9.29 20.99 -5.85
N PRO A 198 -9.56 22.29 -5.59
CA PRO A 198 -9.59 23.31 -6.64
C PRO A 198 -8.28 23.40 -7.43
N GLU A 199 -8.36 23.59 -8.74
CA GLU A 199 -7.20 23.63 -9.64
C GLU A 199 -6.13 24.66 -9.23
N GLN A 200 -6.56 25.81 -8.71
CA GLN A 200 -5.65 26.84 -8.20
C GLN A 200 -4.77 26.35 -7.05
N VAL A 201 -5.33 25.50 -6.17
CA VAL A 201 -4.58 24.90 -5.06
C VAL A 201 -3.60 23.84 -5.58
N ILE A 202 -4.03 23.01 -6.55
CA ILE A 202 -3.16 22.03 -7.21
C ILE A 202 -1.99 22.73 -7.90
N THR A 203 -2.25 23.85 -8.60
CA THR A 203 -1.21 24.64 -9.25
C THR A 203 -0.20 25.20 -8.23
N ALA A 204 -0.69 25.76 -7.12
CA ALA A 204 0.16 26.28 -6.06
C ALA A 204 1.02 25.19 -5.41
N LEU A 205 0.45 24.01 -5.16
CA LEU A 205 1.18 22.85 -4.64
C LEU A 205 2.22 22.36 -5.66
N SER A 206 1.88 22.26 -6.92
CA SER A 206 2.77 21.83 -8.00
C SER A 206 4.00 22.73 -8.14
N ALA A 207 3.82 24.05 -7.96
CA ALA A 207 4.91 25.02 -8.02
C ALA A 207 5.95 24.84 -6.91
N GLN A 208 5.60 24.18 -5.80
CA GLN A 208 6.51 23.88 -4.70
C GLN A 208 7.26 22.55 -4.89
N ILE A 209 6.87 21.73 -5.87
CA ILE A 209 7.51 20.46 -6.18
C ILE A 209 8.62 20.72 -7.22
N PRO A 210 9.89 20.36 -6.97
CA PRO A 210 10.99 20.58 -7.93
C PRO A 210 10.75 20.00 -9.32
N LEU A 211 9.99 18.89 -9.45
CA LEU A 211 9.58 18.35 -10.75
C LEU A 211 8.43 19.12 -11.40
N GLY A 212 7.89 20.19 -10.77
CA GLY A 212 6.89 21.11 -11.31
C GLY A 212 5.49 20.53 -11.50
N ARG A 213 5.21 19.37 -10.93
CA ARG A 213 3.89 18.70 -11.04
C ARG A 213 3.65 17.74 -9.88
N ILE A 214 2.39 17.41 -9.65
CA ILE A 214 2.02 16.28 -8.78
C ILE A 214 2.35 14.95 -9.47
N GLY A 215 2.55 13.88 -8.68
CA GLY A 215 2.81 12.53 -9.17
C GLY A 215 1.56 11.86 -9.71
N LYS A 216 1.76 10.83 -10.53
CA LYS A 216 0.67 9.95 -10.99
C LYS A 216 0.66 8.66 -10.15
N PRO A 217 -0.51 8.04 -9.91
CA PRO A 217 -0.59 6.76 -9.21
C PRO A 217 0.31 5.66 -9.80
N GLU A 218 0.45 5.65 -11.14
CA GLU A 218 1.29 4.70 -11.87
C GLU A 218 2.78 4.85 -11.55
N GLU A 219 3.24 6.07 -11.24
CA GLU A 219 4.63 6.31 -10.86
C GLU A 219 4.95 5.70 -9.49
N VAL A 220 3.99 5.74 -8.57
CA VAL A 220 4.09 5.05 -7.26
C VAL A 220 4.00 3.53 -7.46
N ALA A 221 3.09 3.06 -8.31
CA ALA A 221 2.94 1.65 -8.63
C ALA A 221 4.22 1.05 -9.24
N ASN A 222 4.93 1.78 -10.09
CA ASN A 222 6.21 1.35 -10.67
C ASN A 222 7.28 1.13 -9.59
N ALA A 223 7.30 1.94 -8.53
CA ALA A 223 8.19 1.73 -7.39
C ALA A 223 7.84 0.44 -6.61
N PHE A 224 6.56 0.13 -6.46
CA PHE A 224 6.13 -1.14 -5.89
C PHE A 224 6.54 -2.33 -6.78
N VAL A 225 6.38 -2.26 -8.11
CA VAL A 225 6.85 -3.29 -9.04
C VAL A 225 8.35 -3.52 -8.88
N PHE A 226 9.15 -2.45 -8.88
CA PHE A 226 10.60 -2.54 -8.68
C PHE A 226 10.95 -3.24 -7.38
N LEU A 227 10.39 -2.78 -6.24
CA LEU A 227 10.66 -3.35 -4.93
C LEU A 227 10.15 -4.78 -4.76
N ALA A 228 9.08 -5.17 -5.47
CA ALA A 228 8.56 -6.53 -5.47
C ALA A 228 9.42 -7.50 -6.29
N SER A 229 10.14 -7.00 -7.29
CA SER A 229 10.90 -7.81 -8.25
C SER A 229 12.28 -8.23 -7.73
N GLU A 230 12.94 -9.13 -8.51
CA GLU A 230 14.33 -9.56 -8.25
C GLU A 230 15.35 -8.42 -8.47
N MET A 231 14.98 -7.34 -9.16
CA MET A 231 15.83 -6.15 -9.27
C MET A 231 16.15 -5.52 -7.92
N ALA A 232 15.28 -5.75 -6.91
CA ALA A 232 15.45 -5.28 -5.54
C ALA A 232 15.89 -6.39 -4.58
N SER A 233 16.49 -7.49 -5.06
CA SER A 233 16.83 -8.69 -4.26
C SER A 233 17.72 -8.40 -3.04
N TYR A 234 18.53 -7.33 -3.08
CA TYR A 234 19.40 -6.91 -1.97
C TYR A 234 18.92 -5.63 -1.28
N ILE A 235 17.64 -5.25 -1.48
CA ILE A 235 17.03 -4.06 -0.89
C ILE A 235 15.99 -4.48 0.16
N THR A 236 16.26 -4.18 1.43
CA THR A 236 15.33 -4.37 2.55
C THR A 236 15.53 -3.26 3.58
N GLY A 237 14.46 -2.83 4.24
CA GLY A 237 14.46 -1.75 5.23
C GLY A 237 14.52 -0.34 4.63
N VAL A 238 14.30 -0.17 3.32
CA VAL A 238 14.27 1.17 2.70
C VAL A 238 12.87 1.80 2.81
N VAL A 239 12.85 3.12 2.95
CA VAL A 239 11.68 3.97 2.70
C VAL A 239 11.98 4.79 1.45
N LEU A 240 11.48 4.30 0.30
CA LEU A 240 11.73 4.89 -1.01
C LEU A 240 10.77 6.05 -1.26
N SER A 241 11.29 7.26 -1.40
CA SER A 241 10.50 8.41 -1.82
C SER A 241 10.11 8.35 -3.29
N VAL A 242 8.82 8.64 -3.57
CA VAL A 242 8.26 8.85 -4.91
C VAL A 242 7.44 10.14 -4.84
N ASP A 243 8.12 11.27 -4.70
CA ASP A 243 7.52 12.54 -4.27
C ASP A 243 7.94 13.75 -5.09
N GLY A 244 8.77 13.57 -6.13
CA GLY A 244 9.30 14.69 -6.93
C GLY A 244 10.11 15.70 -6.11
N LEU A 245 10.55 15.29 -4.89
CA LEU A 245 11.20 16.11 -3.87
C LEU A 245 10.24 17.15 -3.25
N ALA A 246 8.92 16.89 -3.22
CA ALA A 246 7.97 17.71 -2.49
C ALA A 246 8.33 17.75 -0.99
N ARG A 247 8.31 18.97 -0.43
CA ARG A 247 8.57 19.24 0.99
C ARG A 247 7.47 20.20 1.47
N THR A 248 6.32 19.67 1.77
CA THR A 248 5.17 20.47 2.25
C THR A 248 4.89 20.20 3.70
#